data_6b32d746569e9ca093392150f5449d36
#
_entry.id   6b32d746569e9ca093392150f5449d36
#
_cell.length_a   1.000
_cell.length_b   1.000
_cell.length_c   1.000
_cell.angle_alpha   90.00
_cell.angle_beta   90.00
_cell.angle_gamma   90.00
#
_symmetry.space_group_name_H-M   'P 1'
#
loop_
_entity.id
_entity.type
_entity.pdbx_description
1 polymer ?
#
loop_
_entity_poly.entity_id
_entity_poly.type
_entity_poly.pdbx_seq_one_letter_code
_entity_poly.pdbx_strand_id
1 'polypeptide(L)'
;MKQLFFSLVAILCITLCACAKKSENKSQEEVQNNKIAVTYFSATGTTKAVAEKIAAATSGTLFEITPVPAYTAEDLDWRDENSRSTIDMKNPASRPEIKPVDVSEYDVVYIGFPIWWDEAPREVNTFIESQNLQGKKIILFATSGGSTIDNSVKMLKQTNPELNIQSGKLLNGVTEKDVEEWVKEN
;
A
#
# COMPACT_ATOMS: atom_id res chain seq x y z
N MET A 1 82.63 -14.95 -47.43
CA MET A 1 83.34 -13.75 -46.95
C MET A 1 82.39 -12.92 -46.10
N LYS A 2 82.84 -12.64 -44.87
CA LYS A 2 82.48 -11.47 -44.06
C LYS A 2 81.00 -11.42 -43.61
N GLN A 3 80.64 -11.15 -42.41
CA GLN A 3 81.25 -11.04 -41.06
C GLN A 3 80.06 -10.90 -40.11
N LEU A 4 80.25 -11.47 -39.00
CA LEU A 4 79.50 -11.27 -37.71
C LEU A 4 79.31 -9.77 -37.42
N PHE A 5 78.14 -9.44 -36.81
CA PHE A 5 78.10 -8.47 -35.73
C PHE A 5 77.07 -8.92 -34.68
N PHE A 6 77.57 -9.20 -33.53
CA PHE A 6 76.89 -9.37 -32.28
C PHE A 6 76.33 -7.97 -31.87
N SER A 7 75.08 -7.95 -31.46
CA SER A 7 74.65 -6.83 -30.66
C SER A 7 73.69 -7.35 -29.56
N LEU A 8 74.18 -7.30 -28.37
CA LEU A 8 73.62 -7.66 -27.10
C LEU A 8 72.63 -6.53 -26.74
N VAL A 9 71.35 -6.83 -26.64
CA VAL A 9 70.37 -5.92 -26.07
C VAL A 9 69.78 -6.54 -24.84
N ALA A 10 70.05 -5.88 -23.74
CA ALA A 10 69.60 -6.27 -22.42
C ALA A 10 68.08 -6.22 -22.31
N ILE A 11 67.51 -7.33 -21.85
CA ILE A 11 66.07 -7.44 -21.52
C ILE A 11 65.89 -6.84 -20.13
N LEU A 12 65.32 -5.65 -20.09
CA LEU A 12 64.85 -5.02 -18.85
C LEU A 12 63.44 -5.52 -18.53
N CYS A 13 63.36 -6.49 -17.63
CA CYS A 13 62.10 -6.96 -17.08
C CYS A 13 61.50 -5.86 -16.18
N ILE A 14 60.53 -5.12 -16.73
CA ILE A 14 59.67 -4.27 -15.91
C ILE A 14 58.46 -5.11 -15.46
N THR A 15 58.51 -5.59 -14.21
CA THR A 15 57.38 -6.20 -13.55
C THR A 15 56.36 -5.09 -13.22
N LEU A 16 55.36 -4.92 -14.06
CA LEU A 16 54.16 -4.15 -13.76
C LEU A 16 53.31 -4.94 -12.76
N CYS A 17 53.44 -4.56 -11.50
CA CYS A 17 52.49 -5.00 -10.45
C CYS A 17 51.16 -4.34 -10.72
N ALA A 18 50.26 -5.02 -11.43
CA ALA A 18 48.87 -4.58 -11.62
C ALA A 18 48.12 -4.80 -10.28
N CYS A 19 48.07 -3.76 -9.47
CA CYS A 19 47.08 -3.72 -8.38
C CYS A 19 45.68 -3.72 -9.00
N ALA A 20 45.07 -4.86 -9.07
CA ALA A 20 43.65 -4.99 -9.35
C ALA A 20 42.90 -4.34 -8.19
N LYS A 21 42.46 -3.09 -8.33
CA LYS A 21 41.45 -2.50 -7.50
C LYS A 21 40.18 -3.29 -7.75
N LYS A 22 39.83 -4.13 -6.76
CA LYS A 22 38.51 -4.75 -6.66
C LYS A 22 37.50 -3.61 -6.57
N SER A 23 36.84 -3.32 -7.68
CA SER A 23 35.69 -2.44 -7.71
C SER A 23 34.59 -3.13 -6.90
N GLU A 24 34.41 -2.69 -5.66
CA GLU A 24 33.21 -3.01 -4.91
C GLU A 24 32.08 -2.29 -5.63
N ASN A 25 31.37 -3.05 -6.44
CA ASN A 25 30.11 -2.64 -7.04
C ASN A 25 29.10 -2.59 -5.90
N LYS A 26 29.10 -1.48 -5.16
CA LYS A 26 28.04 -1.12 -4.24
C LYS A 26 26.82 -0.89 -5.12
N SER A 27 25.99 -1.93 -5.26
CA SER A 27 24.65 -1.78 -5.80
C SER A 27 24.00 -0.61 -5.05
N GLN A 28 23.89 0.53 -5.69
CA GLN A 28 22.99 1.56 -5.26
C GLN A 28 21.60 0.92 -5.39
N GLU A 29 21.04 0.47 -4.29
CA GLU A 29 19.59 0.32 -4.20
C GLU A 29 19.04 1.71 -4.52
N GLU A 30 18.51 1.85 -5.72
CA GLU A 30 17.66 2.99 -6.04
C GLU A 30 16.54 2.95 -5.01
N VAL A 31 16.56 3.91 -4.09
CA VAL A 31 15.43 4.16 -3.21
C VAL A 31 14.30 4.56 -4.13
N GLN A 32 13.48 3.58 -4.51
CA GLN A 32 12.26 3.81 -5.26
C GLN A 32 11.42 4.74 -4.38
N ASN A 33 11.34 6.00 -4.77
CA ASN A 33 10.51 6.98 -4.08
C ASN A 33 9.06 6.74 -4.52
N ASN A 34 8.46 5.65 -4.00
CA ASN A 34 7.10 5.25 -4.33
C ASN A 34 6.13 6.35 -3.92
N LYS A 35 5.28 6.77 -4.85
CA LYS A 35 4.16 7.66 -4.52
C LYS A 35 3.12 6.88 -3.73
N ILE A 36 2.74 7.40 -2.58
CA ILE A 36 1.84 6.71 -1.64
C ILE A 36 0.50 7.45 -1.57
N ALA A 37 -0.58 6.73 -1.85
CA ALA A 37 -1.94 7.16 -1.55
C ALA A 37 -2.42 6.49 -0.26
N VAL A 38 -3.06 7.26 0.61
CA VAL A 38 -3.76 6.76 1.79
C VAL A 38 -5.25 7.03 1.60
N THR A 39 -5.98 6.00 1.19
CA THR A 39 -7.42 6.09 0.96
C THR A 39 -8.17 5.54 2.17
N TYR A 40 -9.32 6.12 2.50
CA TYR A 40 -10.11 5.62 3.61
C TYR A 40 -11.60 5.91 3.45
N PHE A 41 -12.43 4.99 3.90
CA PHE A 41 -13.82 5.23 4.23
C PHE A 41 -13.97 5.39 5.75
N SER A 42 -14.73 6.38 6.20
CA SER A 42 -14.95 6.62 7.64
C SER A 42 -16.30 7.29 7.90
N ALA A 43 -17.27 6.55 8.41
CA ALA A 43 -18.60 7.09 8.73
C ALA A 43 -18.63 7.94 10.01
N THR A 44 -17.73 7.65 10.98
CA THR A 44 -17.73 8.29 12.31
C THR A 44 -16.43 9.01 12.67
N GLY A 45 -15.47 9.08 11.73
CA GLY A 45 -14.18 9.72 11.94
C GLY A 45 -13.08 8.82 12.53
N THR A 46 -13.41 7.62 13.04
CA THR A 46 -12.42 6.75 13.69
C THR A 46 -11.34 6.28 12.72
N THR A 47 -11.73 5.75 11.56
CA THR A 47 -10.78 5.31 10.53
C THR A 47 -10.02 6.49 9.92
N LYS A 48 -10.68 7.65 9.76
CA LYS A 48 -10.04 8.90 9.32
C LYS A 48 -8.85 9.27 10.19
N ALA A 49 -9.01 9.26 11.52
CA ALA A 49 -7.94 9.61 12.45
C ALA A 49 -6.72 8.67 12.32
N VAL A 50 -6.93 7.40 11.96
CA VAL A 50 -5.84 6.46 11.66
C VAL A 50 -5.20 6.76 10.31
N ALA A 51 -6.02 7.03 9.27
CA ALA A 51 -5.54 7.37 7.94
C ALA A 51 -4.65 8.62 7.95
N GLU A 52 -5.01 9.65 8.73
CA GLU A 52 -4.22 10.86 8.92
C GLU A 52 -2.82 10.56 9.51
N LYS A 53 -2.73 9.66 10.50
CA LYS A 53 -1.46 9.22 11.06
C LYS A 53 -0.61 8.46 10.05
N ILE A 54 -1.22 7.58 9.23
CA ILE A 54 -0.52 6.84 8.18
C ILE A 54 -0.01 7.81 7.11
N ALA A 55 -0.82 8.76 6.68
CA ALA A 55 -0.41 9.78 5.71
C ALA A 55 0.77 10.62 6.22
N ALA A 56 0.75 11.01 7.49
CA ALA A 56 1.86 11.72 8.13
C ALA A 56 3.15 10.87 8.18
N ALA A 57 3.04 9.59 8.60
CA ALA A 57 4.18 8.69 8.73
C ALA A 57 4.81 8.30 7.38
N THR A 58 4.00 8.25 6.30
CA THR A 58 4.44 7.85 4.96
C THR A 58 4.71 9.03 4.02
N SER A 59 4.41 10.26 4.43
CA SER A 59 4.30 11.44 3.54
C SER A 59 3.33 11.18 2.37
N GLY A 60 2.34 10.33 2.57
CA GLY A 60 1.36 9.93 1.57
C GLY A 60 0.25 10.97 1.39
N THR A 61 -0.36 10.98 0.21
CA THR A 61 -1.53 11.82 -0.07
C THR A 61 -2.81 11.15 0.45
N LEU A 62 -3.60 11.92 1.19
CA LEU A 62 -4.83 11.44 1.83
C LEU A 62 -6.03 11.61 0.90
N PHE A 63 -6.85 10.56 0.77
CA PHE A 63 -8.09 10.55 -0.01
C PHE A 63 -9.23 9.94 0.79
N GLU A 64 -10.37 10.62 0.81
CA GLU A 64 -11.58 10.09 1.43
C GLU A 64 -12.47 9.39 0.39
N ILE A 65 -12.84 8.15 0.66
CA ILE A 65 -13.90 7.44 -0.06
C ILE A 65 -15.22 7.95 0.49
N THR A 66 -15.81 8.94 -0.19
CA THR A 66 -17.00 9.66 0.29
C THR A 66 -18.24 9.07 -0.36
N PRO A 67 -19.19 8.47 0.39
CA PRO A 67 -20.47 7.99 -0.12
C PRO A 67 -21.36 9.14 -0.63
N VAL A 68 -22.19 8.83 -1.64
CA VAL A 68 -23.20 9.72 -2.18
C VAL A 68 -24.57 9.03 -2.12
N PRO A 69 -25.52 9.55 -1.32
CA PRO A 69 -25.38 10.62 -0.32
C PRO A 69 -24.52 10.19 0.89
N ALA A 70 -24.07 11.15 1.69
CA ALA A 70 -23.40 10.86 2.96
C ALA A 70 -24.33 10.06 3.90
N TYR A 71 -23.73 9.26 4.78
CA TYR A 71 -24.49 8.51 5.79
C TYR A 71 -25.07 9.44 6.86
N THR A 72 -26.33 9.21 7.22
CA THR A 72 -26.95 9.80 8.40
C THR A 72 -26.80 8.87 9.62
N ALA A 73 -27.21 9.31 10.80
CA ALA A 73 -27.19 8.46 11.98
C ALA A 73 -28.13 7.25 11.85
N GLU A 74 -29.29 7.47 11.21
CA GLU A 74 -30.28 6.43 10.91
C GLU A 74 -29.72 5.40 9.92
N ASP A 75 -29.00 5.84 8.90
CA ASP A 75 -28.35 4.94 7.92
C ASP A 75 -27.32 4.02 8.58
N LEU A 76 -26.77 4.41 9.72
CA LEU A 76 -25.73 3.68 10.46
C LEU A 76 -26.28 2.81 11.60
N ASP A 77 -27.59 2.81 11.87
CA ASP A 77 -28.17 1.94 12.90
C ASP A 77 -28.15 0.48 12.44
N TRP A 78 -27.09 -0.21 12.82
CA TRP A 78 -26.87 -1.62 12.50
C TRP A 78 -27.92 -2.58 13.10
N ARG A 79 -28.76 -2.08 14.04
CA ARG A 79 -29.87 -2.83 14.64
C ARG A 79 -31.16 -2.73 13.83
N ASP A 80 -31.24 -1.71 12.97
CA ASP A 80 -32.35 -1.58 12.03
C ASP A 80 -32.06 -2.37 10.75
N GLU A 81 -32.89 -3.38 10.49
CA GLU A 81 -32.82 -4.21 9.28
C GLU A 81 -33.01 -3.41 7.98
N ASN A 82 -33.63 -2.23 8.06
CA ASN A 82 -33.92 -1.35 6.94
C ASN A 82 -32.93 -0.20 6.83
N SER A 83 -31.97 -0.07 7.73
CA SER A 83 -30.93 0.96 7.60
C SER A 83 -30.08 0.71 6.34
N ARG A 84 -29.58 1.78 5.75
CA ARG A 84 -28.78 1.71 4.52
C ARG A 84 -27.58 0.80 4.69
N SER A 85 -26.83 0.95 5.79
CA SER A 85 -25.65 0.11 6.05
C SER A 85 -26.03 -1.38 6.16
N THR A 86 -27.16 -1.71 6.81
CA THR A 86 -27.64 -3.10 6.92
C THR A 86 -28.04 -3.67 5.55
N ILE A 87 -28.78 -2.91 4.75
CA ILE A 87 -29.19 -3.31 3.40
C ILE A 87 -27.99 -3.56 2.51
N ASP A 88 -27.04 -2.62 2.48
CA ASP A 88 -25.84 -2.73 1.66
C ASP A 88 -24.99 -3.93 2.08
N MET A 89 -24.75 -4.12 3.38
CA MET A 89 -23.93 -5.22 3.84
C MET A 89 -24.55 -6.60 3.64
N LYS A 90 -25.88 -6.71 3.71
CA LYS A 90 -26.63 -7.96 3.38
C LYS A 90 -26.55 -8.33 1.90
N ASN A 91 -26.26 -7.38 1.02
CA ASN A 91 -26.12 -7.60 -0.41
C ASN A 91 -24.64 -7.56 -0.86
N PRO A 92 -23.99 -8.71 -1.10
CA PRO A 92 -22.60 -8.74 -1.55
C PRO A 92 -22.34 -8.04 -2.90
N ALA A 93 -23.40 -7.88 -3.70
CA ALA A 93 -23.33 -7.19 -4.99
C ALA A 93 -23.60 -5.68 -4.89
N SER A 94 -23.92 -5.15 -3.70
CA SER A 94 -24.13 -3.72 -3.53
C SER A 94 -22.85 -2.94 -3.85
N ARG A 95 -23.03 -1.85 -4.61
CA ARG A 95 -21.96 -0.90 -4.95
C ARG A 95 -22.50 0.52 -4.77
N PRO A 96 -22.52 1.01 -3.52
CA PRO A 96 -22.96 2.37 -3.24
C PRO A 96 -22.17 3.38 -4.03
N GLU A 97 -22.82 4.45 -4.47
CA GLU A 97 -22.15 5.54 -5.18
C GLU A 97 -21.18 6.26 -4.26
N ILE A 98 -20.01 6.59 -4.78
CA ILE A 98 -18.97 7.36 -4.10
C ILE A 98 -18.56 8.56 -4.96
N LYS A 99 -18.04 9.61 -4.34
CA LYS A 99 -17.40 10.71 -5.08
C LYS A 99 -16.18 10.17 -5.83
N PRO A 100 -15.89 10.70 -7.03
CA PRO A 100 -14.70 10.30 -7.78
C PRO A 100 -13.41 10.49 -6.96
N VAL A 101 -12.56 9.46 -6.97
CA VAL A 101 -11.22 9.48 -6.42
C VAL A 101 -10.28 8.98 -7.52
N ASP A 102 -9.10 9.53 -7.66
CA ASP A 102 -8.09 9.08 -8.62
C ASP A 102 -6.77 8.80 -7.92
N VAL A 103 -6.34 7.53 -7.95
CA VAL A 103 -5.06 7.07 -7.42
C VAL A 103 -4.15 6.49 -8.51
N SER A 104 -4.38 6.86 -9.76
CA SER A 104 -3.65 6.31 -10.92
C SER A 104 -2.14 6.57 -10.85
N GLU A 105 -1.71 7.72 -10.33
CA GLU A 105 -0.30 8.11 -10.21
C GLU A 105 0.48 7.50 -9.04
N TYR A 106 -0.17 6.70 -8.19
CA TYR A 106 0.43 6.16 -6.97
C TYR A 106 0.86 4.70 -7.17
N ASP A 107 1.97 4.33 -6.55
CA ASP A 107 2.56 2.98 -6.62
C ASP A 107 2.07 2.10 -5.46
N VAL A 108 1.88 2.73 -4.30
CA VAL A 108 1.39 2.09 -3.08
C VAL A 108 0.08 2.74 -2.66
N VAL A 109 -0.94 1.92 -2.41
CA VAL A 109 -2.27 2.38 -1.99
C VAL A 109 -2.63 1.73 -0.67
N TYR A 110 -2.67 2.53 0.40
CA TYR A 110 -3.28 2.13 1.65
C TYR A 110 -4.80 2.28 1.53
N ILE A 111 -5.56 1.27 1.96
CA ILE A 111 -7.02 1.30 1.94
C ILE A 111 -7.54 1.03 3.36
N GLY A 112 -8.16 2.05 3.97
CA GLY A 112 -8.68 2.01 5.31
C GLY A 112 -10.20 1.96 5.39
N PHE A 113 -10.74 1.19 6.35
CA PHE A 113 -12.17 1.08 6.53
C PHE A 113 -12.58 0.66 7.96
N PRO A 114 -13.78 1.03 8.42
CA PRO A 114 -14.37 0.37 9.58
C PRO A 114 -14.84 -1.03 9.19
N ILE A 115 -14.69 -2.01 10.06
CA ILE A 115 -15.23 -3.35 9.79
C ILE A 115 -16.73 -3.35 10.12
N TRP A 116 -17.57 -3.67 9.12
CA TRP A 116 -19.00 -3.84 9.24
C TRP A 116 -19.37 -5.29 8.95
N TRP A 117 -20.11 -5.97 9.88
CA TRP A 117 -20.47 -7.39 9.73
C TRP A 117 -19.31 -8.29 9.33
N ASP A 118 -18.14 -8.05 9.94
CA ASP A 118 -16.90 -8.80 9.71
C ASP A 118 -16.26 -8.61 8.32
N GLU A 119 -16.78 -7.68 7.51
CA GLU A 119 -16.33 -7.37 6.17
C GLU A 119 -15.95 -5.88 5.99
N ALA A 120 -15.32 -5.55 4.86
CA ALA A 120 -15.18 -4.17 4.41
C ALA A 120 -16.55 -3.64 3.93
N PRO A 121 -16.89 -2.37 4.21
CA PRO A 121 -18.09 -1.73 3.68
C PRO A 121 -18.11 -1.72 2.15
N ARG A 122 -19.28 -1.77 1.56
CA ARG A 122 -19.46 -1.90 0.10
C ARG A 122 -18.89 -0.72 -0.68
N GLU A 123 -18.74 0.45 -0.08
CA GLU A 123 -18.03 1.60 -0.63
C GLU A 123 -16.57 1.30 -0.96
N VAL A 124 -15.93 0.44 -0.16
CA VAL A 124 -14.55 -0.02 -0.42
C VAL A 124 -14.50 -0.90 -1.68
N ASN A 125 -15.50 -1.75 -1.89
CA ASN A 125 -15.62 -2.53 -3.12
C ASN A 125 -15.82 -1.60 -4.33
N THR A 126 -16.72 -0.61 -4.22
CA THR A 126 -16.94 0.38 -5.27
C THR A 126 -15.64 1.11 -5.61
N PHE A 127 -14.88 1.55 -4.59
CA PHE A 127 -13.60 2.21 -4.80
C PHE A 127 -12.62 1.31 -5.52
N ILE A 128 -12.37 0.09 -5.04
CA ILE A 128 -11.42 -0.86 -5.64
C ILE A 128 -11.77 -1.12 -7.11
N GLU A 129 -13.04 -1.36 -7.41
CA GLU A 129 -13.50 -1.66 -8.77
C GLU A 129 -13.48 -0.44 -9.71
N SER A 130 -13.55 0.78 -9.17
CA SER A 130 -13.48 2.02 -9.95
C SER A 130 -12.06 2.45 -10.30
N GLN A 131 -11.02 1.84 -9.69
CA GLN A 131 -9.63 2.24 -9.87
C GLN A 131 -8.85 1.23 -10.71
N ASN A 132 -7.82 1.71 -11.44
CA ASN A 132 -6.80 0.82 -11.98
C ASN A 132 -5.73 0.54 -10.91
N LEU A 133 -5.90 -0.55 -10.17
CA LEU A 133 -4.99 -0.96 -9.09
C LEU A 133 -4.00 -2.06 -9.50
N GLN A 134 -4.02 -2.51 -10.75
CA GLN A 134 -3.08 -3.54 -11.23
C GLN A 134 -1.63 -3.06 -11.09
N GLY A 135 -0.77 -3.94 -10.61
CA GLY A 135 0.65 -3.67 -10.39
C GLY A 135 0.96 -2.81 -9.17
N LYS A 136 -0.03 -2.20 -8.53
CA LYS A 136 0.17 -1.42 -7.31
C LYS A 136 0.26 -2.32 -6.08
N LYS A 137 1.03 -1.89 -5.08
CA LYS A 137 1.04 -2.53 -3.75
C LYS A 137 -0.14 -2.00 -2.94
N ILE A 138 -1.03 -2.90 -2.51
CA ILE A 138 -2.23 -2.55 -1.74
C ILE A 138 -2.06 -3.03 -0.31
N ILE A 139 -2.18 -2.11 0.66
CA ILE A 139 -2.01 -2.38 2.09
C ILE A 139 -3.32 -2.02 2.79
N LEU A 140 -3.92 -2.99 3.48
CA LEU A 140 -5.19 -2.78 4.16
C LEU A 140 -4.98 -2.39 5.62
N PHE A 141 -5.81 -1.48 6.12
CA PHE A 141 -5.93 -1.21 7.54
C PHE A 141 -7.39 -1.03 7.93
N ALA A 142 -7.72 -1.36 9.16
CA ALA A 142 -9.10 -1.25 9.60
C ALA A 142 -9.22 -0.78 11.04
N THR A 143 -10.41 -0.28 11.37
CA THR A 143 -10.88 -0.07 12.73
C THR A 143 -12.13 -0.90 12.99
N SER A 144 -12.31 -1.41 14.21
CA SER A 144 -13.43 -2.28 14.53
C SER A 144 -13.83 -2.16 16.01
N GLY A 145 -15.11 -2.38 16.28
CA GLY A 145 -15.61 -2.53 17.63
C GLY A 145 -15.40 -3.92 18.26
N GLY A 146 -15.01 -4.94 17.46
CA GLY A 146 -14.85 -6.31 17.97
C GLY A 146 -14.33 -7.35 16.98
N SER A 147 -14.46 -7.14 15.66
CA SER A 147 -13.96 -8.07 14.64
C SER A 147 -12.46 -7.91 14.41
N THR A 148 -11.78 -8.99 13.98
CA THR A 148 -10.46 -8.93 13.38
C THR A 148 -10.55 -8.52 11.92
N ILE A 149 -9.41 -8.18 11.30
CA ILE A 149 -9.39 -7.79 9.87
C ILE A 149 -9.38 -8.99 8.92
N ASP A 150 -9.14 -10.19 9.42
CA ASP A 150 -8.80 -11.37 8.62
C ASP A 150 -9.86 -11.72 7.56
N ASN A 151 -11.15 -11.71 7.97
CA ASN A 151 -12.23 -12.01 7.03
C ASN A 151 -12.37 -10.94 5.96
N SER A 152 -12.26 -9.66 6.32
CA SER A 152 -12.26 -8.55 5.35
C SER A 152 -11.14 -8.70 4.31
N VAL A 153 -9.91 -9.01 4.74
CA VAL A 153 -8.76 -9.27 3.84
C VAL A 153 -9.05 -10.46 2.93
N LYS A 154 -9.54 -11.56 3.50
CA LYS A 154 -9.89 -12.78 2.75
C LYS A 154 -10.92 -12.49 1.66
N MET A 155 -12.00 -11.79 2.01
CA MET A 155 -13.07 -11.48 1.06
C MET A 155 -12.58 -10.55 -0.06
N LEU A 156 -11.83 -9.50 0.27
CA LEU A 156 -11.27 -8.59 -0.74
C LEU A 156 -10.29 -9.29 -1.69
N LYS A 157 -9.45 -10.21 -1.18
CA LYS A 157 -8.57 -11.04 -2.04
C LYS A 157 -9.33 -12.01 -2.93
N GLN A 158 -10.42 -12.57 -2.44
CA GLN A 158 -11.24 -13.51 -3.22
C GLN A 158 -11.99 -12.81 -4.35
N THR A 159 -12.46 -11.59 -4.12
CA THR A 159 -13.18 -10.80 -5.13
C THR A 159 -12.25 -10.10 -6.12
N ASN A 160 -10.97 -9.93 -5.78
CA ASN A 160 -9.97 -9.24 -6.61
C ASN A 160 -8.66 -10.04 -6.66
N PRO A 161 -8.66 -11.26 -7.22
CA PRO A 161 -7.51 -12.18 -7.17
C PRO A 161 -6.30 -11.68 -7.98
N GLU A 162 -6.50 -10.76 -8.92
CA GLU A 162 -5.46 -10.14 -9.75
C GLU A 162 -4.70 -9.01 -9.04
N LEU A 163 -5.21 -8.53 -7.90
CA LEU A 163 -4.61 -7.40 -7.19
C LEU A 163 -3.59 -7.86 -6.15
N ASN A 164 -2.51 -7.11 -6.03
CA ASN A 164 -1.46 -7.35 -5.04
C ASN A 164 -1.85 -6.82 -3.65
N ILE A 165 -2.92 -7.39 -3.08
CA ILE A 165 -3.38 -7.06 -1.73
C ILE A 165 -2.50 -7.77 -0.70
N GLN A 166 -1.81 -7.00 0.14
CA GLN A 166 -1.01 -7.50 1.24
C GLN A 166 -1.90 -7.97 2.41
N SER A 167 -1.28 -8.36 3.52
CA SER A 167 -2.00 -8.54 4.78
C SER A 167 -2.53 -7.20 5.29
N GLY A 168 -3.60 -7.24 6.07
CA GLY A 168 -4.14 -6.05 6.71
C GLY A 168 -3.80 -5.99 8.20
N LYS A 169 -3.91 -4.80 8.79
CA LYS A 169 -3.74 -4.59 10.24
C LYS A 169 -4.94 -3.87 10.85
N LEU A 170 -5.40 -4.36 11.99
CA LEU A 170 -6.37 -3.65 12.82
C LEU A 170 -5.64 -2.58 13.63
N LEU A 171 -6.05 -1.33 13.51
CA LEU A 171 -5.36 -0.17 14.07
C LEU A 171 -6.26 0.65 15.01
N ASN A 172 -6.92 -0.04 15.96
CA ASN A 172 -7.74 0.63 16.97
C ASN A 172 -6.88 1.34 18.01
N GLY A 173 -7.15 2.61 18.26
CA GLY A 173 -6.53 3.35 19.36
C GLY A 173 -5.00 3.46 19.31
N VAL A 174 -4.40 3.26 18.14
CA VAL A 174 -2.95 3.29 17.92
C VAL A 174 -2.37 4.69 18.10
N THR A 175 -1.15 4.73 18.64
CA THR A 175 -0.36 5.96 18.70
C THR A 175 0.32 6.25 17.36
N GLU A 176 0.87 7.45 17.18
CA GLU A 176 1.69 7.78 16.01
C GLU A 176 2.89 6.84 15.89
N LYS A 177 3.54 6.54 17.01
CA LYS A 177 4.69 5.62 17.07
C LYS A 177 4.31 4.21 16.58
N ASP A 178 3.17 3.68 17.01
CA ASP A 178 2.71 2.36 16.56
C ASP A 178 2.49 2.33 15.03
N VAL A 179 1.99 3.43 14.47
CA VAL A 179 1.81 3.59 13.03
C VAL A 179 3.14 3.70 12.31
N GLU A 180 4.08 4.52 12.81
CA GLU A 180 5.43 4.64 12.24
C GLU A 180 6.18 3.31 12.22
N GLU A 181 6.05 2.50 13.26
CA GLU A 181 6.65 1.16 13.32
C GLU A 181 6.00 0.24 12.26
N TRP A 182 4.70 0.24 12.18
CA TRP A 182 3.98 -0.60 11.21
C TRP A 182 4.25 -0.23 9.76
N VAL A 183 4.30 1.05 9.40
CA VAL A 183 4.55 1.44 8.00
C VAL A 183 5.97 1.14 7.53
N LYS A 184 6.95 1.02 8.46
CA LYS A 184 8.32 0.60 8.14
C LYS A 184 8.44 -0.88 7.76
N GLU A 185 7.46 -1.69 8.18
CA GLU A 185 7.39 -3.12 7.88
C GLU A 185 6.73 -3.39 6.51
N ASN A 186 6.12 -2.38 5.91
CA ASN A 186 5.33 -2.45 4.69
C ASN A 186 5.94 -1.60 3.58
#